data_8945426ee2077d718466f36adcf55eb6
#
_entry.id   8945426ee2077d718466f36adcf55eb6
#
_cell.length_a   1.000
_cell.length_b   1.000
_cell.length_c   1.000
_cell.angle_alpha   90.00
_cell.angle_beta   90.00
_cell.angle_gamma   90.00
#
_symmetry.space_group_name_H-M   'P 1'
#
loop_
_entity.id
_entity.type
_entity.pdbx_description
1 polymer ?
#
loop_
_entity_poly.entity_id
_entity_poly.type
_entity_poly.pdbx_seq_one_letter_code
_entity_poly.pdbx_strand_id
1 'polypeptide(L)'
;DHRDLHSFPTRRSSDLNMISVDGDMSTNDMVIVLANGEANNEKITEENADYQIFFDKLMMLCTELAKQIAADGEGASKFLTINVKGAKSFADAKTVGMAIANSPLVKTAFFGEDPNWGRVICAVGYSGADMVPEKTVVKFGGITIFANGTGATYDEKALAHVMKEKDIVIDIELNMGQEDATVWSCDLSYEYVKINGEYHT
;
A
#
# COMPACT_ATOMS: atom_id res chain seq x y z
N ASP A 1 31.92 -4.94 14.36
CA ASP A 1 31.48 -3.53 14.45
C ASP A 1 30.29 -3.38 13.53
N HIS A 2 29.12 -3.77 14.03
CA HIS A 2 27.85 -3.54 13.33
C HIS A 2 27.55 -2.04 13.46
N ARG A 3 28.05 -1.28 12.51
CA ARG A 3 27.56 0.10 12.35
C ARG A 3 26.15 0.01 11.82
N ASP A 4 25.23 0.50 12.63
CA ASP A 4 23.87 0.79 12.21
C ASP A 4 23.90 1.44 10.83
N LEU A 5 23.40 0.72 9.85
CA LEU A 5 22.98 1.33 8.60
C LEU A 5 21.88 2.28 9.02
N HIS A 6 22.27 3.54 9.25
CA HIS A 6 21.30 4.58 9.55
C HIS A 6 20.24 4.51 8.47
N SER A 7 19.04 4.17 8.90
CA SER A 7 17.85 4.30 8.10
C SER A 7 17.92 5.62 7.37
N PHE A 8 17.94 5.59 6.05
CA PHE A 8 17.71 6.79 5.25
C PHE A 8 16.51 7.50 5.85
N PRO A 9 16.57 8.82 6.09
CA PRO A 9 15.46 9.52 6.70
C PRO A 9 14.22 9.21 5.88
N THR A 10 13.27 8.55 6.54
CA THR A 10 12.01 8.09 5.99
C THR A 10 11.22 9.30 5.50
N ARG A 11 11.48 9.75 4.28
CA ARG A 11 10.55 10.62 3.58
C ARG A 11 9.48 9.72 2.97
N ARG A 12 8.45 9.47 3.81
CA ARG A 12 7.03 9.42 3.47
C ARG A 12 6.71 8.77 2.12
N SER A 13 6.47 7.50 2.10
CA SER A 13 5.61 6.81 1.13
C SER A 13 6.19 5.93 0.03
N SER A 14 7.47 5.70 -0.07
CA SER A 14 7.95 4.91 -1.20
C SER A 14 9.13 4.01 -0.87
N ASP A 15 8.91 3.12 0.08
CA ASP A 15 9.86 2.04 0.30
C ASP A 15 9.16 0.68 0.23
N LEU A 16 9.95 -0.37 0.18
CA LEU A 16 9.50 -1.76 0.19
C LEU A 16 8.70 -2.15 1.46
N ASN A 17 8.66 -1.28 2.47
CA ASN A 17 7.83 -1.46 3.66
C ASN A 17 6.39 -0.93 3.49
N MET A 18 6.05 -0.43 2.29
CA MET A 18 4.71 0.05 1.95
C MET A 18 3.93 -0.94 1.07
N ILE A 19 4.37 -2.19 1.03
CA ILE A 19 3.69 -3.26 0.30
C ILE A 19 3.31 -4.39 1.25
N SER A 20 2.28 -5.13 0.88
CA SER A 20 1.96 -6.42 1.47
C SER A 20 1.25 -7.31 0.45
N VAL A 21 1.68 -8.57 0.38
CA VAL A 21 1.00 -9.62 -0.40
C VAL A 21 0.05 -10.39 0.51
N ASP A 22 0.55 -10.97 1.60
CA ASP A 22 -0.20 -11.82 2.54
C ASP A 22 0.03 -11.50 4.02
N GLY A 23 0.95 -10.58 4.32
CA GLY A 23 1.31 -10.19 5.68
C GLY A 23 2.49 -10.97 6.26
N ASP A 24 2.94 -12.02 5.60
CA ASP A 24 4.12 -12.76 6.01
C ASP A 24 5.41 -12.11 5.48
N MET A 25 6.51 -12.36 6.18
CA MET A 25 7.84 -11.89 5.75
C MET A 25 8.50 -12.97 4.91
N SER A 26 9.09 -12.56 3.78
CA SER A 26 9.93 -13.45 3.00
C SER A 26 11.18 -13.87 3.79
N THR A 27 11.59 -15.13 3.62
CA THR A 27 12.77 -15.70 4.24
C THR A 27 14.04 -15.51 3.42
N ASN A 28 13.91 -15.12 2.14
CA ASN A 28 15.02 -15.13 1.17
C ASN A 28 14.97 -14.01 0.12
N ASP A 29 13.91 -13.20 0.07
CA ASP A 29 13.87 -12.04 -0.80
C ASP A 29 14.84 -10.97 -0.30
N MET A 30 15.50 -10.29 -1.24
CA MET A 30 16.51 -9.30 -0.90
C MET A 30 16.48 -8.12 -1.87
N VAL A 31 16.89 -6.97 -1.38
CA VAL A 31 17.21 -5.80 -2.20
C VAL A 31 18.71 -5.58 -2.15
N ILE A 32 19.33 -5.55 -3.31
CA ILE A 32 20.78 -5.37 -3.43
C ILE A 32 21.05 -4.09 -4.21
N VAL A 33 21.89 -3.23 -3.65
CA VAL A 33 22.45 -2.06 -4.35
C VAL A 33 23.94 -2.32 -4.58
N LEU A 34 24.36 -2.31 -5.84
CA LEU A 34 25.77 -2.49 -6.22
C LEU A 34 26.31 -1.18 -6.75
N ALA A 35 27.40 -0.69 -6.18
CA ALA A 35 28.08 0.53 -6.60
C ALA A 35 29.58 0.31 -6.64
N ASN A 36 30.17 0.39 -7.85
CA ASN A 36 31.61 0.14 -8.05
C ASN A 36 32.47 1.40 -7.99
N GLY A 37 31.87 2.59 -7.92
CA GLY A 37 32.59 3.86 -7.84
C GLY A 37 33.21 4.36 -9.17
N GLU A 38 32.95 3.69 -10.29
CA GLU A 38 33.59 4.00 -11.58
C GLU A 38 32.94 5.14 -12.36
N ALA A 39 31.92 5.78 -11.81
CA ALA A 39 31.24 6.89 -12.49
C ALA A 39 32.08 8.18 -12.57
N ASN A 40 33.19 8.26 -11.82
CA ASN A 40 34.10 9.41 -11.76
C ASN A 40 33.42 10.75 -11.44
N ASN A 41 32.26 10.73 -10.81
CA ASN A 41 31.57 11.91 -10.32
C ASN A 41 32.19 12.39 -9.00
N GLU A 42 31.96 13.65 -8.66
CA GLU A 42 32.29 14.15 -7.34
C GLU A 42 31.50 13.40 -6.25
N LYS A 43 32.14 13.14 -5.13
CA LYS A 43 31.47 12.48 -4.02
C LYS A 43 30.39 13.38 -3.44
N ILE A 44 29.18 12.86 -3.32
CA ILE A 44 28.09 13.52 -2.62
C ILE A 44 28.32 13.31 -1.12
N THR A 45 28.72 14.37 -0.42
CA THR A 45 29.05 14.31 1.02
C THR A 45 28.06 15.06 1.90
N GLU A 46 27.09 15.74 1.30
CA GLU A 46 26.05 16.52 1.97
C GLU A 46 24.73 16.47 1.18
N GLU A 47 23.64 16.87 1.81
CA GLU A 47 22.31 16.94 1.17
C GLU A 47 22.20 18.17 0.25
N ASN A 48 22.93 18.16 -0.86
CA ASN A 48 22.90 19.16 -1.92
C ASN A 48 21.92 18.78 -3.05
N ALA A 49 21.95 19.51 -4.16
CA ALA A 49 21.09 19.26 -5.31
C ALA A 49 21.34 17.89 -5.95
N ASP A 50 22.61 17.46 -6.03
CA ASP A 50 22.97 16.16 -6.59
C ASP A 50 22.50 15.00 -5.70
N TYR A 51 22.59 15.18 -4.37
CA TYR A 51 21.98 14.23 -3.42
C TYR A 51 20.49 14.11 -3.65
N GLN A 52 19.76 15.23 -3.80
CA GLN A 52 18.31 15.20 -4.01
C GLN A 52 17.94 14.49 -5.32
N ILE A 53 18.67 14.76 -6.40
CA ILE A 53 18.46 14.09 -7.68
C ILE A 53 18.68 12.57 -7.56
N PHE A 54 19.77 12.16 -6.92
CA PHE A 54 20.09 10.75 -6.70
C PHE A 54 19.00 10.08 -5.84
N PHE A 55 18.64 10.73 -4.73
CA PHE A 55 17.61 10.24 -3.81
C PHE A 55 16.26 10.05 -4.53
N ASP A 56 15.80 11.05 -5.27
CA ASP A 56 14.51 10.99 -5.97
C ASP A 56 14.49 9.86 -7.03
N LYS A 57 15.59 9.66 -7.75
CA LYS A 57 15.71 8.57 -8.73
C LYS A 57 15.74 7.20 -8.07
N LEU A 58 16.46 7.05 -6.97
CA LEU A 58 16.50 5.81 -6.20
C LEU A 58 15.11 5.48 -5.62
N MET A 59 14.43 6.47 -5.04
CA MET A 59 13.09 6.31 -4.50
C MET A 59 12.07 5.94 -5.59
N MET A 60 12.16 6.58 -6.76
CA MET A 60 11.31 6.22 -7.90
C MET A 60 11.51 4.76 -8.30
N LEU A 61 12.76 4.30 -8.39
CA LEU A 61 13.08 2.92 -8.73
C LEU A 61 12.56 1.94 -7.67
N CYS A 62 12.80 2.21 -6.39
CA CYS A 62 12.33 1.37 -5.28
C CYS A 62 10.79 1.29 -5.26
N THR A 63 10.10 2.40 -5.54
CA THR A 63 8.64 2.44 -5.63
C THR A 63 8.13 1.54 -6.76
N GLU A 64 8.73 1.62 -7.93
CA GLU A 64 8.31 0.80 -9.08
C GLU A 64 8.58 -0.70 -8.83
N LEU A 65 9.71 -1.04 -8.21
CA LEU A 65 9.99 -2.43 -7.82
C LEU A 65 9.00 -2.93 -6.76
N ALA A 66 8.68 -2.12 -5.76
CA ALA A 66 7.69 -2.44 -4.74
C ALA A 66 6.31 -2.72 -5.34
N LYS A 67 5.84 -1.87 -6.27
CA LYS A 67 4.58 -2.10 -6.99
C LYS A 67 4.59 -3.39 -7.79
N GLN A 68 5.70 -3.70 -8.47
CA GLN A 68 5.83 -4.95 -9.22
C GLN A 68 5.73 -6.18 -8.30
N ILE A 69 6.37 -6.15 -7.13
CA ILE A 69 6.27 -7.23 -6.13
C ILE A 69 4.81 -7.42 -5.69
N ALA A 70 4.10 -6.34 -5.37
CA ALA A 70 2.70 -6.44 -4.95
C ALA A 70 1.77 -6.90 -6.10
N ALA A 71 2.04 -6.47 -7.33
CA ALA A 71 1.26 -6.85 -8.51
C ALA A 71 1.49 -8.30 -8.95
N ASP A 72 2.68 -8.85 -8.66
CA ASP A 72 3.08 -10.24 -8.97
C ASP A 72 2.92 -11.17 -7.75
N GLY A 73 2.10 -10.78 -6.78
CA GLY A 73 1.80 -11.61 -5.60
C GLY A 73 1.21 -12.97 -6.00
N GLU A 74 1.48 -14.00 -5.22
CA GLU A 74 1.04 -15.38 -5.51
C GLU A 74 -0.48 -15.44 -5.73
N GLY A 75 -0.87 -15.85 -6.94
CA GLY A 75 -2.28 -15.97 -7.34
C GLY A 75 -3.04 -14.64 -7.42
N ALA A 76 -2.35 -13.50 -7.43
CA ALA A 76 -2.98 -12.19 -7.55
C ALA A 76 -3.68 -12.01 -8.90
N SER A 77 -4.88 -11.49 -8.88
CA SER A 77 -5.62 -11.10 -10.08
C SER A 77 -5.85 -9.59 -10.18
N LYS A 78 -5.72 -8.87 -9.07
CA LYS A 78 -5.88 -7.42 -8.98
C LYS A 78 -4.75 -6.79 -8.18
N PHE A 79 -4.34 -5.60 -8.61
CA PHE A 79 -3.41 -4.73 -7.92
C PHE A 79 -4.17 -3.62 -7.19
N LEU A 80 -3.90 -3.45 -5.90
CA LEU A 80 -4.61 -2.51 -5.05
C LEU A 80 -3.68 -1.38 -4.61
N THR A 81 -4.04 -0.15 -4.93
CA THR A 81 -3.39 1.05 -4.40
C THR A 81 -4.27 1.63 -3.30
N ILE A 82 -3.79 1.64 -2.06
CA ILE A 82 -4.51 2.09 -0.88
C ILE A 82 -3.92 3.43 -0.45
N ASN A 83 -4.63 4.52 -0.70
CA ASN A 83 -4.25 5.86 -0.27
C ASN A 83 -4.98 6.19 1.03
N VAL A 84 -4.24 6.46 2.08
CA VAL A 84 -4.78 6.95 3.36
C VAL A 84 -4.38 8.39 3.51
N LYS A 85 -5.34 9.29 3.65
CA LYS A 85 -5.17 10.75 3.67
C LYS A 85 -5.73 11.35 4.95
N GLY A 86 -5.11 12.45 5.37
CA GLY A 86 -5.60 13.24 6.50
C GLY A 86 -5.50 12.53 7.84
N ALA A 87 -4.49 11.70 8.06
CA ALA A 87 -4.17 11.09 9.34
C ALA A 87 -3.46 12.08 10.27
N LYS A 88 -3.44 11.80 11.58
CA LYS A 88 -2.70 12.60 12.56
C LYS A 88 -1.18 12.49 12.38
N SER A 89 -0.69 11.33 11.96
CA SER A 89 0.71 11.08 11.68
C SER A 89 0.87 10.16 10.46
N PHE A 90 2.06 10.17 9.85
CA PHE A 90 2.40 9.22 8.80
C PHE A 90 2.33 7.76 9.31
N ALA A 91 2.71 7.52 10.56
CA ALA A 91 2.63 6.19 11.18
C ALA A 91 1.18 5.70 11.26
N ASP A 92 0.22 6.57 11.63
CA ASP A 92 -1.20 6.24 11.63
C ASP A 92 -1.71 5.95 10.22
N ALA A 93 -1.36 6.79 9.24
CA ALA A 93 -1.75 6.58 7.84
C ALA A 93 -1.24 5.23 7.32
N LYS A 94 0.04 4.93 7.56
CA LYS A 94 0.65 3.64 7.20
C LYS A 94 -0.06 2.47 7.90
N THR A 95 -0.31 2.58 9.20
CA THR A 95 -0.96 1.52 9.99
C THR A 95 -2.35 1.20 9.47
N VAL A 96 -3.14 2.22 9.12
CA VAL A 96 -4.45 2.05 8.47
C VAL A 96 -4.31 1.36 7.12
N GLY A 97 -3.41 1.84 6.27
CA GLY A 97 -3.16 1.24 4.96
C GLY A 97 -2.76 -0.23 5.04
N MET A 98 -1.84 -0.57 5.94
CA MET A 98 -1.40 -1.95 6.18
C MET A 98 -2.50 -2.83 6.76
N ALA A 99 -3.36 -2.32 7.64
CA ALA A 99 -4.51 -3.07 8.16
C ALA A 99 -5.50 -3.46 7.06
N ILE A 100 -5.74 -2.56 6.09
CA ILE A 100 -6.57 -2.84 4.91
C ILE A 100 -5.87 -3.86 4.00
N ALA A 101 -4.58 -3.64 3.69
CA ALA A 101 -3.77 -4.48 2.81
C ALA A 101 -3.67 -5.93 3.31
N ASN A 102 -3.60 -6.12 4.64
CA ASN A 102 -3.46 -7.42 5.29
C ASN A 102 -4.80 -8.08 5.67
N SER A 103 -5.94 -7.44 5.39
CA SER A 103 -7.24 -8.01 5.72
C SER A 103 -7.68 -9.07 4.69
N PRO A 104 -7.74 -10.37 5.04
CA PRO A 104 -8.22 -11.40 4.12
C PRO A 104 -9.65 -11.12 3.62
N LEU A 105 -10.50 -10.55 4.48
CA LEU A 105 -11.87 -10.20 4.11
C LEU A 105 -11.93 -9.07 3.08
N VAL A 106 -11.05 -8.07 3.18
CA VAL A 106 -10.96 -7.01 2.18
C VAL A 106 -10.40 -7.58 0.87
N LYS A 107 -9.29 -8.31 0.93
CA LYS A 107 -8.64 -8.89 -0.26
C LYS A 107 -9.57 -9.83 -1.02
N THR A 108 -10.33 -10.68 -0.34
CA THR A 108 -11.33 -11.57 -0.96
C THR A 108 -12.54 -10.83 -1.51
N ALA A 109 -12.92 -9.69 -0.95
CA ALA A 109 -13.98 -8.84 -1.52
C ALA A 109 -13.55 -8.28 -2.88
N PHE A 110 -12.32 -7.79 -3.01
CA PHE A 110 -11.79 -7.31 -4.29
C PHE A 110 -11.65 -8.44 -5.32
N PHE A 111 -11.21 -9.61 -4.91
CA PHE A 111 -11.21 -10.81 -5.77
C PHE A 111 -12.60 -11.13 -6.30
N GLY A 112 -13.61 -11.11 -5.41
CA GLY A 112 -15.00 -11.41 -5.77
C GLY A 112 -15.76 -10.24 -6.40
N GLU A 113 -15.08 -9.11 -6.70
CA GLU A 113 -15.68 -7.90 -7.27
C GLU A 113 -16.83 -7.33 -6.40
N ASP A 114 -16.78 -7.60 -5.08
CA ASP A 114 -17.74 -7.11 -4.09
C ASP A 114 -17.26 -5.75 -3.52
N PRO A 115 -17.95 -4.63 -3.79
CA PRO A 115 -17.57 -3.32 -3.28
C PRO A 115 -17.89 -3.15 -1.79
N ASN A 116 -17.34 -4.02 -0.97
CA ASN A 116 -17.67 -4.16 0.45
C ASN A 116 -16.97 -3.10 1.31
N TRP A 117 -17.53 -1.90 1.37
CA TRP A 117 -17.04 -0.83 2.24
C TRP A 117 -17.02 -1.21 3.72
N GLY A 118 -17.95 -2.09 4.16
CA GLY A 118 -18.03 -2.52 5.55
C GLY A 118 -16.78 -3.26 6.01
N ARG A 119 -16.20 -4.12 5.15
CA ARG A 119 -14.93 -4.80 5.44
C ARG A 119 -13.76 -3.82 5.50
N VAL A 120 -13.75 -2.81 4.62
CA VAL A 120 -12.71 -1.77 4.63
C VAL A 120 -12.79 -0.94 5.91
N ILE A 121 -13.97 -0.43 6.28
CA ILE A 121 -14.17 0.34 7.53
C ILE A 121 -13.85 -0.49 8.76
N CYS A 122 -14.18 -1.78 8.76
CA CYS A 122 -13.78 -2.68 9.84
C CYS A 122 -12.24 -2.74 9.98
N ALA A 123 -11.52 -2.86 8.84
CA ALA A 123 -10.06 -2.86 8.84
C ALA A 123 -9.48 -1.54 9.36
N VAL A 124 -10.03 -0.40 8.94
CA VAL A 124 -9.67 0.91 9.49
C VAL A 124 -9.89 0.95 11.00
N GLY A 125 -11.05 0.46 11.48
CA GLY A 125 -11.43 0.52 12.89
C GLY A 125 -10.54 -0.31 13.83
N TYR A 126 -10.07 -1.49 13.40
CA TYR A 126 -9.17 -2.30 14.22
C TYR A 126 -7.68 -2.01 13.96
N SER A 127 -7.34 -1.07 13.10
CA SER A 127 -5.93 -0.75 12.77
C SER A 127 -5.12 -0.27 13.98
N GLY A 128 -5.79 0.30 14.99
CA GLY A 128 -5.16 0.93 16.15
C GLY A 128 -4.90 2.42 15.98
N ALA A 129 -5.08 2.98 14.78
CA ALA A 129 -5.04 4.43 14.56
C ALA A 129 -6.38 5.07 14.94
N ASP A 130 -6.32 6.35 15.33
CA ASP A 130 -7.53 7.11 15.62
C ASP A 130 -8.36 7.32 14.36
N MET A 131 -9.63 6.97 14.42
CA MET A 131 -10.59 7.24 13.37
C MET A 131 -11.96 7.68 13.94
N VAL A 132 -12.67 8.51 13.19
CA VAL A 132 -14.03 8.93 13.49
C VAL A 132 -14.90 8.59 12.29
N PRO A 133 -15.86 7.65 12.41
CA PRO A 133 -16.65 7.18 11.26
C PRO A 133 -17.35 8.30 10.49
N GLU A 134 -17.88 9.29 11.20
CA GLU A 134 -18.60 10.44 10.60
C GLU A 134 -17.69 11.34 9.77
N LYS A 135 -16.37 11.32 10.03
CA LYS A 135 -15.36 12.08 9.29
C LYS A 135 -14.72 11.27 8.18
N THR A 136 -14.78 9.94 8.30
CA THR A 136 -14.08 9.04 7.37
C THR A 136 -14.86 8.91 6.06
N VAL A 137 -14.14 9.01 4.95
CA VAL A 137 -14.68 8.79 3.61
C VAL A 137 -13.91 7.65 2.95
N VAL A 138 -14.64 6.73 2.29
CA VAL A 138 -14.05 5.65 1.49
C VAL A 138 -14.51 5.77 0.05
N LYS A 139 -13.53 5.69 -0.87
CA LYS A 139 -13.80 5.71 -2.31
C LYS A 139 -13.12 4.52 -2.99
N PHE A 140 -13.77 3.94 -3.98
CA PHE A 140 -13.17 2.96 -4.90
C PHE A 140 -13.17 3.54 -6.30
N GLY A 141 -11.98 3.66 -6.91
CA GLY A 141 -11.82 4.29 -8.22
C GLY A 141 -12.42 5.70 -8.29
N GLY A 142 -12.32 6.47 -7.21
CA GLY A 142 -12.88 7.82 -7.10
C GLY A 142 -14.37 7.88 -6.75
N ILE A 143 -15.11 6.76 -6.75
CA ILE A 143 -16.53 6.69 -6.39
C ILE A 143 -16.67 6.58 -4.88
N THR A 144 -17.34 7.55 -4.24
CA THR A 144 -17.61 7.52 -2.80
C THR A 144 -18.62 6.42 -2.47
N ILE A 145 -18.24 5.51 -1.58
CA ILE A 145 -19.07 4.36 -1.16
C ILE A 145 -19.41 4.37 0.33
N PHE A 146 -18.67 5.17 1.12
CA PHE A 146 -18.92 5.39 2.54
C PHE A 146 -18.59 6.84 2.90
N ALA A 147 -19.48 7.50 3.61
CA ALA A 147 -19.28 8.85 4.16
C ALA A 147 -20.30 9.11 5.27
N ASN A 148 -20.02 10.08 6.15
CA ASN A 148 -20.91 10.48 7.25
C ASN A 148 -21.34 9.31 8.15
N GLY A 149 -20.43 8.34 8.37
CA GLY A 149 -20.68 7.19 9.23
C GLY A 149 -21.56 6.09 8.63
N THR A 150 -21.92 6.17 7.35
CA THR A 150 -22.81 5.20 6.69
C THR A 150 -22.43 4.97 5.23
N GLY A 151 -22.99 3.91 4.62
CA GLY A 151 -22.88 3.70 3.17
C GLY A 151 -23.48 4.86 2.38
N ALA A 152 -22.75 5.31 1.36
CA ALA A 152 -23.17 6.37 0.47
C ALA A 152 -24.04 5.82 -0.67
N THR A 153 -24.84 6.69 -1.31
CA THR A 153 -25.50 6.36 -2.55
C THR A 153 -24.54 6.57 -3.72
N TYR A 154 -24.43 5.61 -4.62
CA TYR A 154 -23.53 5.65 -5.77
C TYR A 154 -24.17 5.01 -7.02
N ASP A 155 -23.56 5.22 -8.17
CA ASP A 155 -23.92 4.53 -9.41
C ASP A 155 -23.36 3.09 -9.36
N GLU A 156 -24.25 2.10 -9.20
CA GLU A 156 -23.89 0.69 -9.11
C GLU A 156 -23.19 0.17 -10.38
N LYS A 157 -23.58 0.67 -11.57
CA LYS A 157 -22.97 0.24 -12.83
C LYS A 157 -21.55 0.79 -12.97
N ALA A 158 -21.34 2.06 -12.60
CA ALA A 158 -20.03 2.68 -12.60
C ALA A 158 -19.10 1.97 -11.61
N LEU A 159 -19.58 1.66 -10.41
CA LEU A 159 -18.80 0.96 -9.40
C LEU A 159 -18.48 -0.49 -9.81
N ALA A 160 -19.43 -1.20 -10.38
CA ALA A 160 -19.20 -2.55 -10.91
C ALA A 160 -18.16 -2.56 -12.05
N HIS A 161 -18.03 -1.49 -12.82
CA HIS A 161 -16.96 -1.34 -13.81
C HIS A 161 -15.59 -1.19 -13.12
N VAL A 162 -15.50 -0.31 -12.12
CA VAL A 162 -14.27 -0.14 -11.32
C VAL A 162 -13.83 -1.47 -10.68
N MET A 163 -14.77 -2.22 -10.10
CA MET A 163 -14.43 -3.49 -9.44
C MET A 163 -13.94 -4.59 -10.39
N LYS A 164 -14.15 -4.45 -11.69
CA LYS A 164 -13.62 -5.37 -12.73
C LYS A 164 -12.23 -5.02 -13.20
N GLU A 165 -11.77 -3.80 -12.95
CA GLU A 165 -10.43 -3.39 -13.35
C GLU A 165 -9.35 -4.23 -12.65
N LYS A 166 -8.20 -4.37 -13.32
CA LYS A 166 -7.03 -5.02 -12.72
C LYS A 166 -6.38 -4.14 -11.65
N ASP A 167 -6.35 -2.84 -11.90
CA ASP A 167 -5.72 -1.84 -11.03
C ASP A 167 -6.82 -1.02 -10.34
N ILE A 168 -6.96 -1.18 -9.03
CA ILE A 168 -8.01 -0.51 -8.26
C ILE A 168 -7.39 0.43 -7.23
N VAL A 169 -7.86 1.67 -7.21
CA VAL A 169 -7.49 2.67 -6.21
C VAL A 169 -8.54 2.71 -5.11
N ILE A 170 -8.08 2.60 -3.87
CA ILE A 170 -8.88 2.70 -2.64
C ILE A 170 -8.42 3.95 -1.92
N ASP A 171 -9.25 4.99 -1.86
CA ASP A 171 -8.96 6.19 -1.10
C ASP A 171 -9.70 6.15 0.25
N ILE A 172 -8.95 6.37 1.33
CA ILE A 172 -9.43 6.51 2.70
C ILE A 172 -9.07 7.91 3.17
N GLU A 173 -10.06 8.75 3.35
CA GLU A 173 -9.88 10.09 3.90
C GLU A 173 -10.29 10.07 5.37
N LEU A 174 -9.33 10.15 6.29
CA LEU A 174 -9.60 10.12 7.74
C LEU A 174 -10.09 11.46 8.29
N ASN A 175 -9.64 12.56 7.66
CA ASN A 175 -9.97 13.94 8.07
C ASN A 175 -9.66 14.24 9.55
N MET A 176 -8.54 13.69 10.05
CA MET A 176 -8.08 13.82 11.43
C MET A 176 -6.78 14.65 11.56
N GLY A 177 -6.10 14.90 10.44
CA GLY A 177 -4.83 15.60 10.33
C GLY A 177 -4.47 15.93 8.89
N GLN A 178 -3.18 15.97 8.58
CA GLN A 178 -2.66 16.34 7.25
C GLN A 178 -1.65 15.34 6.69
N GLU A 179 -1.44 14.23 7.39
CA GLU A 179 -0.44 13.25 6.98
C GLU A 179 -1.09 12.15 6.15
N ASP A 180 -0.37 11.75 5.11
CA ASP A 180 -0.85 10.79 4.13
C ASP A 180 0.15 9.62 4.00
N ALA A 181 -0.34 8.47 3.58
CA ALA A 181 0.48 7.32 3.17
C ALA A 181 -0.20 6.57 2.02
N THR A 182 0.61 5.93 1.18
CA THR A 182 0.13 5.00 0.15
C THR A 182 0.72 3.63 0.42
N VAL A 183 -0.11 2.60 0.41
CA VAL A 183 0.25 1.19 0.55
C VAL A 183 -0.20 0.45 -0.71
N TRP A 184 0.62 -0.49 -1.19
CA TRP A 184 0.27 -1.34 -2.33
C TRP A 184 0.07 -2.78 -1.88
N SER A 185 -0.90 -3.43 -2.49
CA SER A 185 -1.25 -4.82 -2.19
C SER A 185 -1.88 -5.49 -3.41
N CYS A 186 -2.33 -6.70 -3.24
CA CYS A 186 -3.11 -7.46 -4.22
C CYS A 186 -4.36 -8.05 -3.57
N ASP A 187 -5.26 -8.60 -4.37
CA ASP A 187 -6.38 -9.40 -3.90
C ASP A 187 -5.92 -10.76 -3.32
N LEU A 188 -6.86 -11.54 -2.82
CA LEU A 188 -6.63 -12.91 -2.34
C LEU A 188 -7.58 -13.86 -3.08
N SER A 189 -7.02 -14.61 -4.01
CA SER A 189 -7.75 -15.53 -4.87
C SER A 189 -7.70 -16.99 -4.38
N TYR A 190 -8.43 -17.89 -5.05
CA TYR A 190 -8.31 -19.33 -4.82
C TYR A 190 -6.93 -19.88 -5.18
N GLU A 191 -6.25 -19.27 -6.16
CA GLU A 191 -4.92 -19.71 -6.60
C GLU A 191 -3.87 -19.50 -5.50
N TYR A 192 -4.01 -18.46 -4.65
CA TYR A 192 -3.14 -18.29 -3.47
C TYR A 192 -3.17 -19.55 -2.58
N VAL A 193 -4.37 -20.00 -2.23
CA VAL A 193 -4.53 -21.19 -1.38
C VAL A 193 -4.01 -22.44 -2.07
N LYS A 194 -4.25 -22.59 -3.36
CA LYS A 194 -3.79 -23.73 -4.15
C LYS A 194 -2.27 -23.77 -4.23
N ILE A 195 -1.62 -22.66 -4.60
CA ILE A 195 -0.16 -22.57 -4.69
C ILE A 195 0.48 -22.94 -3.36
N ASN A 196 0.04 -22.31 -2.25
CA ASN A 196 0.64 -22.53 -0.94
C ASN A 196 0.26 -23.90 -0.33
N GLY A 197 -0.92 -24.42 -0.64
CA GLY A 197 -1.36 -25.74 -0.20
C GLY A 197 -0.70 -26.93 -0.93
N GLU A 198 -0.26 -26.71 -2.17
CA GLU A 198 0.42 -27.72 -3.00
C GLU A 198 1.95 -27.61 -2.90
N TYR A 199 2.49 -26.51 -2.34
CA TYR A 199 3.93 -26.31 -2.17
C TYR A 199 4.45 -27.16 -1.01
N HIS A 200 5.36 -28.07 -1.33
CA HIS A 200 6.05 -28.91 -0.35
C HIS A 200 7.56 -28.62 -0.41
N THR A 201 8.13 -28.24 0.71
CA THR A 201 9.57 -28.04 0.91
C THR A 201 10.25 -29.34 1.33
#